data_025e42b81572698ea9f7876208a08f2f
#
_entry.id   025e42b81572698ea9f7876208a08f2f
#
_cell.length_a   1.000
_cell.length_b   1.000
_cell.length_c   1.000
_cell.angle_alpha   90.00
_cell.angle_beta   90.00
_cell.angle_gamma   90.00
#
_symmetry.space_group_name_H-M   'P 1'
#
loop_
_entity.id
_entity.type
_entity.pdbx_description
1 polymer ?
#
loop_
_entity_poly.entity_id
_entity_poly.type
_entity_poly.pdbx_seq_one_letter_code
_entity_poly.pdbx_strand_id
1 'polypeptide(L)'
;MAEEKAPRKDFIKVEDFSFFYSGKQALFDIRLEIPERCVTAFIGPSGCGKSTLLRNLNRMNDLIEGVSHRGDILLNGQSIYDPKVEVISLRKRVGMVFQKSNPFPKTIYENVVYPLRVAGQNSRAVLDETVERSLRGAALWDEVKDRLHESALSLSGGQMQRLCIARAIANRPEILLMDEPCSALDPIATMKVEELIHELKKEFTIVIVTHNMQQATRCSDYTAFFYLGRLIEYAPTEVLFSSPSEKRTEEYITGRFG
;
A
#
# COMPACT_ATOMS: atom_id res chain seq x y z
N MET A 1 21.20 23.53 9.11
CA MET A 1 21.17 22.60 10.24
C MET A 1 19.99 21.66 9.96
N ALA A 2 20.26 20.42 9.57
CA ALA A 2 19.21 19.42 9.42
C ALA A 2 18.69 19.09 10.83
N GLU A 3 17.42 19.27 11.08
CA GLU A 3 16.78 18.76 12.29
C GLU A 3 16.95 17.23 12.28
N GLU A 4 17.70 16.72 13.23
CA GLU A 4 17.83 15.30 13.51
C GLU A 4 16.46 14.81 14.00
N LYS A 5 15.64 14.30 13.04
CA LYS A 5 14.32 13.74 13.37
C LYS A 5 14.55 12.57 14.31
N ALA A 6 13.96 12.63 15.50
CA ALA A 6 13.94 11.51 16.45
C ALA A 6 13.57 10.21 15.72
N PRO A 7 14.20 9.06 16.08
CA PRO A 7 13.91 7.78 15.44
C PRO A 7 12.39 7.50 15.54
N ARG A 8 11.75 7.35 14.37
CA ARG A 8 10.32 7.00 14.33
C ARG A 8 10.17 5.56 14.81
N LYS A 9 9.14 5.30 15.59
CA LYS A 9 8.84 3.96 16.09
C LYS A 9 8.55 3.02 14.91
N ASP A 10 9.18 1.84 14.91
CA ASP A 10 8.86 0.78 13.95
C ASP A 10 7.43 0.33 14.17
N PHE A 11 6.61 0.43 13.12
CA PHE A 11 5.19 0.15 13.18
C PHE A 11 4.85 -1.22 12.61
N ILE A 12 5.55 -1.61 11.54
CA ILE A 12 5.47 -2.94 10.95
C ILE A 12 6.84 -3.59 11.09
N LYS A 13 6.89 -4.78 11.66
CA LYS A 13 8.12 -5.57 11.75
C LYS A 13 7.90 -6.94 11.11
N VAL A 14 8.75 -7.30 10.17
CA VAL A 14 8.78 -8.60 9.50
C VAL A 14 9.98 -9.37 10.03
N GLU A 15 9.73 -10.52 10.66
CA GLU A 15 10.75 -11.31 11.35
C GLU A 15 10.93 -12.68 10.70
N ASP A 16 12.06 -12.88 10.02
CA ASP A 16 12.46 -14.13 9.35
C ASP A 16 11.34 -14.75 8.50
N PHE A 17 10.57 -13.88 7.83
CA PHE A 17 9.35 -14.28 7.16
C PHE A 17 9.63 -14.98 5.84
N SER A 18 9.21 -16.24 5.76
CA SER A 18 9.24 -17.06 4.54
C SER A 18 7.81 -17.47 4.16
N PHE A 19 7.50 -17.43 2.87
CA PHE A 19 6.16 -17.72 2.37
C PHE A 19 6.17 -18.71 1.22
N PHE A 20 5.16 -19.61 1.19
CA PHE A 20 5.08 -20.71 0.25
C PHE A 20 3.71 -20.77 -0.44
N TYR A 21 3.71 -21.01 -1.73
CA TYR A 21 2.53 -21.36 -2.54
C TYR A 21 2.61 -22.85 -2.90
N SER A 22 1.67 -23.68 -2.43
CA SER A 22 1.63 -25.12 -2.71
C SER A 22 3.00 -25.80 -2.52
N GLY A 23 3.69 -25.46 -1.43
CA GLY A 23 5.02 -25.98 -1.10
C GLY A 23 6.20 -25.30 -1.80
N LYS A 24 5.97 -24.50 -2.85
CA LYS A 24 7.03 -23.72 -3.52
C LYS A 24 7.29 -22.42 -2.77
N GLN A 25 8.52 -22.23 -2.32
CA GLN A 25 8.91 -21.01 -1.59
C GLN A 25 8.95 -19.79 -2.53
N ALA A 26 8.28 -18.71 -2.11
CA ALA A 26 8.19 -17.45 -2.83
C ALA A 26 8.91 -16.30 -2.12
N LEU A 27 8.99 -16.34 -0.78
CA LEU A 27 9.76 -15.39 0.03
C LEU A 27 10.73 -16.15 0.94
N PHE A 28 11.93 -15.62 1.11
CA PHE A 28 13.04 -16.27 1.81
C PHE A 28 13.54 -15.36 2.94
N ASP A 29 13.20 -15.69 4.19
CA ASP A 29 13.73 -15.13 5.43
C ASP A 29 13.79 -13.59 5.44
N ILE A 30 12.67 -12.95 5.08
CA ILE A 30 12.57 -11.51 5.01
C ILE A 30 12.63 -10.91 6.42
N ARG A 31 13.53 -9.93 6.61
CA ARG A 31 13.60 -9.07 7.79
C ARG A 31 13.48 -7.63 7.35
N LEU A 32 12.48 -6.92 7.89
CA LEU A 32 12.17 -5.56 7.47
C LEU A 32 11.43 -4.84 8.60
N GLU A 33 11.83 -3.59 8.87
CA GLU A 33 11.18 -2.72 9.85
C GLU A 33 10.68 -1.47 9.13
N ILE A 34 9.37 -1.22 9.15
CA ILE A 34 8.75 -0.08 8.47
C ILE A 34 8.31 0.93 9.52
N PRO A 35 8.85 2.16 9.48
CA PRO A 35 8.51 3.21 10.43
C PRO A 35 7.08 3.71 10.25
N GLU A 36 6.48 4.20 11.36
CA GLU A 36 5.17 4.83 11.35
C GLU A 36 5.15 6.12 10.52
N ARG A 37 4.04 6.36 9.79
CA ARG A 37 3.79 7.58 9.00
C ARG A 37 4.92 7.90 8.02
N CYS A 38 5.44 6.87 7.41
CA CYS A 38 6.39 6.93 6.30
C CYS A 38 5.81 6.23 5.08
N VAL A 39 6.35 6.56 3.92
CA VAL A 39 6.15 5.78 2.70
C VAL A 39 7.34 4.86 2.50
N THR A 40 7.10 3.55 2.45
CA THR A 40 8.10 2.55 2.10
C THR A 40 7.78 1.97 0.72
N ALA A 41 8.70 2.09 -0.23
CA ALA A 41 8.57 1.51 -1.55
C ALA A 41 9.22 0.13 -1.63
N PHE A 42 8.52 -0.85 -2.17
CA PHE A 42 9.08 -2.14 -2.58
C PHE A 42 9.37 -2.10 -4.07
N ILE A 43 10.64 -2.22 -4.47
CA ILE A 43 11.10 -2.23 -5.86
C ILE A 43 11.77 -3.56 -6.21
N GLY A 44 11.93 -3.84 -7.50
CA GLY A 44 12.60 -5.04 -8.01
C GLY A 44 11.88 -5.61 -9.23
N PRO A 45 12.48 -6.60 -9.92
CA PRO A 45 11.92 -7.22 -11.11
C PRO A 45 10.53 -7.83 -10.89
N SER A 46 9.78 -8.02 -11.97
CA SER A 46 8.50 -8.73 -11.91
C SER A 46 8.67 -10.15 -11.36
N GLY A 47 7.76 -10.60 -10.51
CA GLY A 47 7.80 -11.93 -9.90
C GLY A 47 8.81 -12.11 -8.76
N CYS A 48 9.53 -11.07 -8.30
CA CYS A 48 10.49 -11.20 -7.20
C CYS A 48 9.88 -11.24 -5.80
N GLY A 49 8.55 -11.23 -5.65
CA GLY A 49 7.88 -11.42 -4.36
C GLY A 49 7.30 -10.16 -3.69
N LYS A 50 7.44 -8.95 -4.27
CA LYS A 50 6.95 -7.67 -3.70
C LYS A 50 5.47 -7.71 -3.32
N SER A 51 4.60 -8.00 -4.30
CA SER A 51 3.15 -8.09 -4.08
C SER A 51 2.78 -9.26 -3.17
N THR A 52 3.59 -10.33 -3.15
CA THR A 52 3.42 -11.43 -2.20
C THR A 52 3.62 -10.93 -0.78
N LEU A 53 4.72 -10.21 -0.48
CA LEU A 53 4.93 -9.63 0.85
C LEU A 53 3.86 -8.60 1.18
N LEU A 54 3.56 -7.67 0.25
CA LEU A 54 2.53 -6.65 0.45
C LEU A 54 1.20 -7.26 0.90
N ARG A 55 0.74 -8.31 0.21
CA ARG A 55 -0.53 -9.01 0.52
C ARG A 55 -0.48 -9.87 1.79
N ASN A 56 0.70 -10.21 2.29
CA ASN A 56 0.83 -10.85 3.60
C ASN A 56 0.62 -9.84 4.75
N LEU A 57 0.93 -8.55 4.58
CA LEU A 57 0.72 -7.53 5.62
C LEU A 57 -0.75 -7.39 6.07
N ASN A 58 -1.71 -7.79 5.22
CA ASN A 58 -3.14 -7.80 5.54
C ASN A 58 -3.77 -9.20 5.41
N ARG A 59 -2.94 -10.24 5.32
CA ARG A 59 -3.38 -11.64 5.21
C ARG A 59 -4.28 -11.93 4.00
N MET A 60 -4.15 -11.15 2.91
CA MET A 60 -4.91 -11.41 1.67
C MET A 60 -4.50 -12.73 1.01
N ASN A 61 -3.25 -13.18 1.20
CA ASN A 61 -2.80 -14.46 0.66
C ASN A 61 -3.48 -15.68 1.32
N ASP A 62 -4.07 -15.52 2.50
CA ASP A 62 -4.86 -16.58 3.15
C ASP A 62 -6.07 -17.03 2.32
N LEU A 63 -6.48 -16.24 1.32
CA LEU A 63 -7.56 -16.58 0.40
C LEU A 63 -7.12 -17.57 -0.71
N ILE A 64 -5.82 -17.86 -0.79
CA ILE A 64 -5.23 -18.78 -1.78
C ILE A 64 -5.02 -20.12 -1.11
N GLU A 65 -5.55 -21.19 -1.72
CA GLU A 65 -5.39 -22.54 -1.19
C GLU A 65 -3.92 -23.01 -1.26
N GLY A 66 -3.51 -23.79 -0.26
CA GLY A 66 -2.17 -24.38 -0.20
C GLY A 66 -1.05 -23.41 0.16
N VAL A 67 -1.35 -22.24 0.73
CA VAL A 67 -0.33 -21.34 1.25
C VAL A 67 0.14 -21.73 2.64
N SER A 68 1.39 -21.42 2.95
CA SER A 68 1.96 -21.54 4.30
C SER A 68 3.07 -20.52 4.50
N HIS A 69 3.41 -20.22 5.74
CA HIS A 69 4.49 -19.30 6.10
C HIS A 69 5.31 -19.82 7.30
N ARG A 70 6.48 -19.25 7.48
CA ARG A 70 7.34 -19.34 8.67
C ARG A 70 7.76 -17.93 9.03
N GLY A 71 8.19 -17.72 10.29
CA GLY A 71 8.48 -16.40 10.81
C GLY A 71 7.19 -15.64 11.12
N ASP A 72 7.29 -14.33 11.34
CA ASP A 72 6.15 -13.55 11.78
C ASP A 72 6.12 -12.15 11.14
N ILE A 73 4.94 -11.52 11.18
CA ILE A 73 4.72 -10.12 10.85
C ILE A 73 3.99 -9.48 12.03
N LEU A 74 4.61 -8.46 12.58
CA LEU A 74 4.10 -7.73 13.74
C LEU A 74 3.57 -6.35 13.31
N LEU A 75 2.39 -6.00 13.77
CA LEU A 75 1.85 -4.64 13.68
C LEU A 75 1.83 -4.04 15.08
N ASN A 76 2.59 -2.97 15.30
CA ASN A 76 2.75 -2.33 16.59
C ASN A 76 3.06 -3.35 17.72
N GLY A 77 3.94 -4.31 17.41
CA GLY A 77 4.39 -5.36 18.34
C GLY A 77 3.45 -6.55 18.52
N GLN A 78 2.31 -6.58 17.81
CA GLN A 78 1.37 -7.71 17.86
C GLN A 78 1.46 -8.52 16.56
N SER A 79 1.64 -9.85 16.68
CA SER A 79 1.62 -10.76 15.54
C SER A 79 0.27 -10.71 14.81
N ILE A 80 0.30 -10.55 13.49
CA ILE A 80 -0.93 -10.64 12.67
C ILE A 80 -1.41 -12.07 12.48
N TYR A 81 -0.57 -13.06 12.81
CA TYR A 81 -0.87 -14.48 12.71
C TYR A 81 -1.25 -15.12 14.05
N ASP A 82 -1.29 -14.34 15.16
CA ASP A 82 -1.81 -14.84 16.44
C ASP A 82 -3.24 -15.38 16.22
N PRO A 83 -3.55 -16.61 16.69
CA PRO A 83 -4.89 -17.20 16.56
C PRO A 83 -6.02 -16.34 17.14
N LYS A 84 -5.72 -15.41 18.03
CA LYS A 84 -6.68 -14.46 18.60
C LYS A 84 -6.97 -13.28 17.70
N VAL A 85 -6.18 -13.05 16.66
CA VAL A 85 -6.37 -11.93 15.74
C VAL A 85 -7.50 -12.26 14.76
N GLU A 86 -8.56 -11.50 14.84
CA GLU A 86 -9.67 -11.56 13.91
C GLU A 86 -9.30 -10.88 12.60
N VAL A 87 -9.26 -11.64 11.48
CA VAL A 87 -8.77 -11.18 10.17
C VAL A 87 -9.56 -10.01 9.62
N ILE A 88 -10.88 -9.95 9.88
CA ILE A 88 -11.72 -8.82 9.43
C ILE A 88 -11.28 -7.52 10.12
N SER A 89 -11.00 -7.59 11.42
CA SER A 89 -10.50 -6.46 12.21
C SER A 89 -9.12 -6.02 11.74
N LEU A 90 -8.22 -6.95 11.43
CA LEU A 90 -6.93 -6.65 10.81
C LEU A 90 -7.10 -5.89 9.48
N ARG A 91 -7.97 -6.38 8.58
CA ARG A 91 -8.22 -5.77 7.27
C ARG A 91 -8.92 -4.41 7.33
N LYS A 92 -9.59 -4.06 8.44
CA LYS A 92 -10.08 -2.70 8.69
C LYS A 92 -8.93 -1.74 9.04
N ARG A 93 -7.89 -2.24 9.72
CA ARG A 93 -6.69 -1.47 10.10
C ARG A 93 -5.69 -1.34 8.96
N VAL A 94 -5.72 -2.27 8.00
CA VAL A 94 -4.76 -2.34 6.88
C VAL A 94 -5.54 -2.29 5.56
N GLY A 95 -5.75 -1.07 5.07
CA GLY A 95 -6.41 -0.81 3.79
C GLY A 95 -5.54 -1.22 2.60
N MET A 96 -6.17 -1.55 1.46
CA MET A 96 -5.45 -1.94 0.25
C MET A 96 -6.04 -1.30 -1.00
N VAL A 97 -5.14 -0.79 -1.84
CA VAL A 97 -5.40 -0.30 -3.20
C VAL A 97 -4.70 -1.23 -4.18
N PHE A 98 -5.46 -1.79 -5.11
CA PHE A 98 -4.95 -2.75 -6.09
C PHE A 98 -4.40 -2.06 -7.33
N GLN A 99 -3.54 -2.77 -8.06
CA GLN A 99 -2.93 -2.34 -9.32
C GLN A 99 -3.97 -1.92 -10.36
N LYS A 100 -5.02 -2.71 -10.54
CA LYS A 100 -6.14 -2.37 -11.42
C LYS A 100 -7.17 -1.58 -10.63
N SER A 101 -7.47 -0.36 -11.07
CA SER A 101 -8.60 0.41 -10.54
C SER A 101 -9.88 -0.42 -10.70
N ASN A 102 -10.49 -0.81 -9.59
CA ASN A 102 -11.65 -1.69 -9.56
C ASN A 102 -12.79 -1.08 -8.71
N PRO A 103 -13.35 0.06 -9.13
CA PRO A 103 -14.56 0.53 -8.48
C PRO A 103 -15.66 -0.52 -8.62
N PHE A 104 -16.48 -0.67 -7.58
CA PHE A 104 -17.66 -1.53 -7.69
C PHE A 104 -18.63 -0.94 -8.73
N PRO A 105 -19.43 -1.77 -9.44
CA PRO A 105 -20.46 -1.32 -10.39
C PRO A 105 -21.65 -0.72 -9.62
N LYS A 106 -21.39 0.33 -8.89
CA LYS A 106 -22.28 1.09 -8.01
C LYS A 106 -21.99 2.59 -8.21
N THR A 107 -22.71 3.44 -7.49
CA THR A 107 -22.46 4.88 -7.51
C THR A 107 -21.11 5.24 -6.87
N ILE A 108 -20.65 6.46 -7.11
CA ILE A 108 -19.44 7.02 -6.45
C ILE A 108 -19.66 6.98 -4.92
N TYR A 109 -20.82 7.46 -4.45
CA TYR A 109 -21.21 7.43 -3.05
C TYR A 109 -21.12 6.01 -2.45
N GLU A 110 -21.78 5.03 -3.11
CA GLU A 110 -21.82 3.66 -2.64
C GLU A 110 -20.43 2.99 -2.58
N ASN A 111 -19.52 3.36 -3.48
CA ASN A 111 -18.15 2.87 -3.41
C ASN A 111 -17.46 3.32 -2.12
N VAL A 112 -17.62 4.57 -1.71
CA VAL A 112 -16.95 5.12 -0.51
C VAL A 112 -17.57 4.57 0.78
N VAL A 113 -18.91 4.46 0.85
CA VAL A 113 -19.59 4.00 2.07
C VAL A 113 -19.59 2.47 2.22
N TYR A 114 -19.23 1.73 1.18
CA TYR A 114 -19.30 0.27 1.18
C TYR A 114 -18.61 -0.38 2.40
N PRO A 115 -17.35 -0.03 2.73
CA PRO A 115 -16.67 -0.65 3.87
C PRO A 115 -17.34 -0.30 5.22
N LEU A 116 -17.97 0.86 5.35
CA LEU A 116 -18.71 1.25 6.55
C LEU A 116 -20.00 0.43 6.69
N ARG A 117 -20.74 0.25 5.57
CA ARG A 117 -21.96 -0.56 5.57
C ARG A 117 -21.71 -2.01 5.90
N VAL A 118 -20.64 -2.60 5.37
CA VAL A 118 -20.18 -3.96 5.72
C VAL A 118 -19.83 -4.03 7.22
N ALA A 119 -19.34 -2.93 7.81
CA ALA A 119 -19.09 -2.84 9.25
C ALA A 119 -20.36 -2.55 10.09
N GLY A 120 -21.55 -2.49 9.48
CA GLY A 120 -22.84 -2.27 10.17
C GLY A 120 -23.19 -0.79 10.38
N GLN A 121 -22.41 0.16 9.85
CA GLN A 121 -22.73 1.60 9.98
C GLN A 121 -23.78 2.01 8.94
N ASN A 122 -24.94 2.48 9.44
CA ASN A 122 -26.08 2.89 8.60
C ASN A 122 -26.56 4.33 8.88
N SER A 123 -25.92 5.05 9.80
CA SER A 123 -26.28 6.45 10.08
C SER A 123 -25.97 7.32 8.86
N ARG A 124 -26.99 7.94 8.28
CA ARG A 124 -26.88 8.79 7.09
C ARG A 124 -25.86 9.91 7.29
N ALA A 125 -25.92 10.59 8.44
CA ALA A 125 -25.01 11.69 8.74
C ALA A 125 -23.53 11.24 8.76
N VAL A 126 -23.25 10.06 9.38
CA VAL A 126 -21.89 9.50 9.43
C VAL A 126 -21.41 9.09 8.02
N LEU A 127 -22.30 8.52 7.21
CA LEU A 127 -21.97 8.12 5.86
C LEU A 127 -21.66 9.35 4.98
N ASP A 128 -22.50 10.39 5.03
CA ASP A 128 -22.33 11.61 4.25
C ASP A 128 -21.03 12.33 4.63
N GLU A 129 -20.73 12.49 5.94
CA GLU A 129 -19.46 13.03 6.43
C GLU A 129 -18.26 12.21 5.95
N THR A 130 -18.37 10.88 5.99
CA THR A 130 -17.28 9.99 5.54
C THR A 130 -17.05 10.12 4.04
N VAL A 131 -18.10 10.24 3.23
CA VAL A 131 -17.98 10.42 1.78
C VAL A 131 -17.23 11.71 1.48
N GLU A 132 -17.65 12.83 2.05
CA GLU A 132 -16.95 14.10 1.81
C GLU A 132 -15.50 14.04 2.27
N ARG A 133 -15.25 13.62 3.50
CA ARG A 133 -13.88 13.49 4.05
C ARG A 133 -13.00 12.60 3.18
N SER A 134 -13.48 11.42 2.78
CA SER A 134 -12.67 10.46 2.02
C SER A 134 -12.42 10.91 0.58
N LEU A 135 -13.39 11.55 -0.05
CA LEU A 135 -13.21 12.10 -1.40
C LEU A 135 -12.29 13.33 -1.38
N ARG A 136 -12.35 14.18 -0.33
CA ARG A 136 -11.38 15.27 -0.13
C ARG A 136 -9.98 14.70 0.13
N GLY A 137 -9.86 13.72 1.03
CA GLY A 137 -8.61 13.02 1.31
C GLY A 137 -8.01 12.31 0.11
N ALA A 138 -8.80 11.97 -0.91
CA ALA A 138 -8.36 11.41 -2.18
C ALA A 138 -8.23 12.44 -3.32
N ALA A 139 -8.30 13.75 -3.01
CA ALA A 139 -8.27 14.86 -3.96
C ALA A 139 -9.26 14.69 -5.13
N LEU A 140 -10.45 14.15 -4.85
CA LEU A 140 -11.48 13.84 -5.86
C LEU A 140 -12.79 14.61 -5.63
N TRP A 141 -13.02 15.18 -4.44
CA TRP A 141 -14.27 15.82 -4.05
C TRP A 141 -14.77 16.85 -5.05
N ASP A 142 -13.96 17.82 -5.42
CA ASP A 142 -14.35 18.93 -6.28
C ASP A 142 -14.71 18.49 -7.72
N GLU A 143 -14.23 17.33 -8.15
CA GLU A 143 -14.52 16.76 -9.46
C GLU A 143 -15.85 15.96 -9.48
N VAL A 144 -16.35 15.51 -8.28
CA VAL A 144 -17.48 14.56 -8.24
C VAL A 144 -18.61 14.94 -7.29
N LYS A 145 -18.47 16.00 -6.49
CA LYS A 145 -19.45 16.39 -5.44
C LYS A 145 -20.87 16.57 -5.97
N ASP A 146 -21.04 17.03 -7.22
CA ASP A 146 -22.35 17.29 -7.83
C ASP A 146 -22.94 16.05 -8.54
N ARG A 147 -22.20 14.92 -8.57
CA ARG A 147 -22.59 13.68 -9.24
C ARG A 147 -22.30 12.40 -8.44
N LEU A 148 -22.38 12.48 -7.12
CA LEU A 148 -22.10 11.36 -6.20
C LEU A 148 -22.95 10.12 -6.44
N HIS A 149 -24.15 10.30 -7.01
CA HIS A 149 -25.08 9.22 -7.30
C HIS A 149 -24.97 8.67 -8.72
N GLU A 150 -24.05 9.18 -9.54
CA GLU A 150 -23.72 8.60 -10.83
C GLU A 150 -22.86 7.33 -10.69
N SER A 151 -22.82 6.54 -11.76
CA SER A 151 -22.04 5.31 -11.82
C SER A 151 -20.56 5.60 -11.67
N ALA A 152 -19.87 4.91 -10.77
CA ALA A 152 -18.42 4.99 -10.62
C ALA A 152 -17.66 4.53 -11.88
N LEU A 153 -18.30 3.75 -12.75
CA LEU A 153 -17.69 3.27 -14.00
C LEU A 153 -17.64 4.35 -15.10
N SER A 154 -18.31 5.50 -14.91
CA SER A 154 -18.23 6.64 -15.82
C SER A 154 -16.99 7.53 -15.57
N LEU A 155 -16.25 7.28 -14.53
CA LEU A 155 -15.05 8.04 -14.16
C LEU A 155 -13.86 7.72 -15.09
N SER A 156 -12.96 8.69 -15.27
CA SER A 156 -11.67 8.44 -15.92
C SER A 156 -10.80 7.47 -15.12
N GLY A 157 -9.77 6.87 -15.73
CA GLY A 157 -8.87 5.94 -15.04
C GLY A 157 -8.25 6.53 -13.77
N GLY A 158 -7.75 7.76 -13.82
CA GLY A 158 -7.19 8.46 -12.66
C GLY A 158 -8.24 8.80 -11.59
N GLN A 159 -9.49 9.13 -11.99
CA GLN A 159 -10.59 9.33 -11.05
C GLN A 159 -11.01 8.01 -10.40
N MET A 160 -11.08 6.92 -11.15
CA MET A 160 -11.37 5.58 -10.61
C MET A 160 -10.31 5.15 -9.58
N GLN A 161 -9.03 5.41 -9.86
CA GLN A 161 -7.96 5.09 -8.92
C GLN A 161 -8.08 5.91 -7.62
N ARG A 162 -8.33 7.22 -7.72
CA ARG A 162 -8.55 8.07 -6.54
C ARG A 162 -9.83 7.69 -5.78
N LEU A 163 -10.87 7.22 -6.47
CA LEU A 163 -12.05 6.66 -5.82
C LEU A 163 -11.72 5.36 -5.05
N CYS A 164 -10.89 4.48 -5.61
CA CYS A 164 -10.42 3.29 -4.89
C CYS A 164 -9.58 3.65 -3.66
N ILE A 165 -8.78 4.73 -3.73
CA ILE A 165 -8.06 5.27 -2.57
C ILE A 165 -9.05 5.83 -1.55
N ALA A 166 -10.04 6.64 -1.96
CA ALA A 166 -11.10 7.16 -1.08
C ALA A 166 -11.83 6.04 -0.33
N ARG A 167 -12.17 4.97 -1.04
CA ARG A 167 -12.76 3.76 -0.45
C ARG A 167 -11.85 3.09 0.58
N ALA A 168 -10.55 2.99 0.30
CA ALA A 168 -9.59 2.37 1.19
C ALA A 168 -9.39 3.17 2.49
N ILE A 169 -9.40 4.50 2.43
CA ILE A 169 -9.23 5.37 3.61
C ILE A 169 -10.52 5.66 4.37
N ALA A 170 -11.69 5.24 3.86
CA ALA A 170 -13.00 5.52 4.46
C ALA A 170 -13.11 5.02 5.91
N ASN A 171 -12.54 3.86 6.21
CA ASN A 171 -12.49 3.27 7.56
C ASN A 171 -11.36 3.85 8.45
N ARG A 172 -10.60 4.86 8.00
CA ARG A 172 -9.41 5.38 8.69
C ARG A 172 -8.43 4.27 9.09
N PRO A 173 -7.88 3.52 8.13
CA PRO A 173 -6.90 2.48 8.45
C PRO A 173 -5.63 3.10 9.08
N GLU A 174 -4.82 2.29 9.75
CA GLU A 174 -3.50 2.69 10.25
C GLU A 174 -2.44 2.58 9.14
N ILE A 175 -2.66 1.63 8.24
CA ILE A 175 -1.74 1.30 7.14
C ILE A 175 -2.50 1.31 5.82
N LEU A 176 -1.88 1.87 4.79
CA LEU A 176 -2.38 1.83 3.41
C LEU A 176 -1.39 1.11 2.50
N LEU A 177 -1.79 -0.03 2.00
CA LEU A 177 -1.03 -0.82 1.03
C LEU A 177 -1.44 -0.42 -0.38
N MET A 178 -0.46 -0.20 -1.26
CA MET A 178 -0.71 0.17 -2.65
C MET A 178 0.11 -0.75 -3.59
N ASP A 179 -0.57 -1.59 -4.36
CA ASP A 179 0.06 -2.49 -5.33
C ASP A 179 0.06 -1.81 -6.70
N GLU A 180 1.19 -1.24 -7.12
CA GLU A 180 1.40 -0.54 -8.40
C GLU A 180 0.31 0.50 -8.75
N PRO A 181 0.02 1.48 -7.86
CA PRO A 181 -1.17 2.34 -7.96
C PRO A 181 -1.21 3.26 -9.19
N CYS A 182 -0.11 3.43 -9.90
CA CYS A 182 -0.01 4.32 -11.07
C CYS A 182 0.27 3.60 -12.39
N SER A 183 0.37 2.25 -12.40
CA SER A 183 0.83 1.49 -13.58
C SER A 183 -0.06 1.61 -14.82
N ALA A 184 -1.34 1.94 -14.65
CA ALA A 184 -2.32 2.08 -15.73
C ALA A 184 -2.76 3.54 -15.94
N LEU A 185 -2.06 4.52 -15.38
CA LEU A 185 -2.42 5.93 -15.42
C LEU A 185 -1.55 6.70 -16.41
N ASP A 186 -2.14 7.74 -17.00
CA ASP A 186 -1.39 8.75 -17.76
C ASP A 186 -0.49 9.60 -16.83
N PRO A 187 0.48 10.35 -17.38
CA PRO A 187 1.42 11.12 -16.56
C PRO A 187 0.77 12.15 -15.63
N ILE A 188 -0.33 12.79 -16.06
CA ILE A 188 -1.03 13.82 -15.27
C ILE A 188 -1.75 13.15 -14.08
N ALA A 189 -2.45 12.04 -14.33
CA ALA A 189 -3.10 11.27 -13.28
C ALA A 189 -2.08 10.65 -12.30
N THR A 190 -0.91 10.22 -12.81
CA THR A 190 0.20 9.73 -12.00
C THR A 190 0.70 10.80 -11.03
N MET A 191 0.98 12.01 -11.51
CA MET A 191 1.39 13.13 -10.66
C MET A 191 0.39 13.40 -9.53
N LYS A 192 -0.91 13.44 -9.84
CA LYS A 192 -1.96 13.64 -8.83
C LYS A 192 -1.97 12.55 -7.76
N VAL A 193 -1.73 11.30 -8.12
CA VAL A 193 -1.65 10.18 -7.15
C VAL A 193 -0.36 10.27 -6.33
N GLU A 194 0.76 10.69 -6.91
CA GLU A 194 2.03 10.90 -6.19
C GLU A 194 1.91 12.03 -5.16
N GLU A 195 1.32 13.17 -5.53
CA GLU A 195 1.01 14.27 -4.61
C GLU A 195 0.08 13.81 -3.48
N LEU A 196 -0.94 13.02 -3.82
CA LEU A 196 -1.86 12.44 -2.86
C LEU A 196 -1.16 11.52 -1.86
N ILE A 197 -0.20 10.69 -2.28
CA ILE A 197 0.59 9.82 -1.39
C ILE A 197 1.36 10.68 -0.36
N HIS A 198 1.92 11.81 -0.77
CA HIS A 198 2.60 12.74 0.15
C HIS A 198 1.67 13.34 1.20
N GLU A 199 0.43 13.64 0.85
CA GLU A 199 -0.56 14.12 1.82
C GLU A 199 -1.02 13.01 2.76
N LEU A 200 -1.30 11.82 2.22
CA LEU A 200 -1.79 10.68 2.98
C LEU A 200 -0.77 10.17 4.02
N LYS A 201 0.54 10.28 3.77
CA LYS A 201 1.55 9.84 4.75
C LYS A 201 1.53 10.62 6.06
N LYS A 202 0.88 11.79 6.10
CA LYS A 202 0.70 12.56 7.34
C LYS A 202 -0.21 11.84 8.34
N GLU A 203 -1.13 11.02 7.83
CA GLU A 203 -2.13 10.30 8.62
C GLU A 203 -1.88 8.78 8.64
N PHE A 204 -1.32 8.21 7.57
CA PHE A 204 -1.19 6.77 7.36
C PHE A 204 0.26 6.32 7.19
N THR A 205 0.56 5.10 7.64
CA THR A 205 1.79 4.40 7.21
C THR A 205 1.52 3.78 5.84
N ILE A 206 2.36 4.05 4.85
CA ILE A 206 2.10 3.64 3.47
C ILE A 206 3.18 2.65 3.00
N VAL A 207 2.74 1.54 2.40
CA VAL A 207 3.64 0.62 1.70
C VAL A 207 3.19 0.55 0.25
N ILE A 208 4.08 0.91 -0.66
CA ILE A 208 3.82 0.94 -2.11
C ILE A 208 4.70 -0.08 -2.83
N VAL A 209 4.11 -0.92 -3.67
CA VAL A 209 4.85 -1.70 -4.67
C VAL A 209 4.90 -0.89 -5.95
N THR A 210 6.07 -0.72 -6.54
CA THR A 210 6.21 -0.10 -7.85
C THR A 210 7.39 -0.71 -8.61
N HIS A 211 7.27 -0.79 -9.94
CA HIS A 211 8.37 -1.09 -10.84
C HIS A 211 8.98 0.19 -11.45
N ASN A 212 8.40 1.36 -11.15
CA ASN A 212 8.90 2.66 -11.61
C ASN A 212 9.83 3.27 -10.55
N MET A 213 11.13 3.26 -10.84
CA MET A 213 12.16 3.78 -9.93
C MET A 213 12.00 5.29 -9.67
N GLN A 214 11.59 6.07 -10.68
CA GLN A 214 11.34 7.49 -10.52
C GLN A 214 10.18 7.75 -9.57
N GLN A 215 9.13 6.95 -9.62
CA GLN A 215 8.02 7.02 -8.66
C GLN A 215 8.51 6.69 -7.25
N ALA A 216 9.29 5.61 -7.06
CA ALA A 216 9.86 5.28 -5.76
C ALA A 216 10.69 6.45 -5.21
N THR A 217 11.57 7.05 -6.03
CA THR A 217 12.41 8.18 -5.63
C THR A 217 11.57 9.41 -5.23
N ARG A 218 10.47 9.71 -5.93
CA ARG A 218 9.63 10.87 -5.61
C ARG A 218 8.72 10.66 -4.41
N CYS A 219 8.19 9.44 -4.21
CA CYS A 219 7.10 9.21 -3.26
C CYS A 219 7.54 8.61 -1.93
N SER A 220 8.68 7.89 -1.86
CA SER A 220 9.02 7.13 -0.67
C SER A 220 10.09 7.77 0.21
N ASP A 221 9.97 7.53 1.52
CA ASP A 221 10.99 7.88 2.52
C ASP A 221 12.04 6.76 2.64
N TYR A 222 11.61 5.49 2.48
CA TYR A 222 12.44 4.29 2.49
C TYR A 222 12.17 3.44 1.27
N THR A 223 13.18 2.72 0.80
CA THR A 223 13.06 1.80 -0.32
C THR A 223 13.65 0.44 0.02
N ALA A 224 12.91 -0.62 -0.29
CA ALA A 224 13.30 -2.01 -0.15
C ALA A 224 13.46 -2.65 -1.54
N PHE A 225 14.66 -3.09 -1.88
CA PHE A 225 14.92 -3.79 -3.15
C PHE A 225 14.82 -5.29 -2.97
N PHE A 226 13.94 -5.91 -3.76
CA PHE A 226 13.68 -7.34 -3.77
C PHE A 226 14.24 -8.02 -5.03
N TYR A 227 14.85 -9.21 -4.85
CA TYR A 227 15.27 -10.05 -5.93
C TYR A 227 15.11 -11.53 -5.60
N LEU A 228 14.46 -12.30 -6.47
CA LEU A 228 14.23 -13.75 -6.32
C LEU A 228 13.69 -14.14 -4.92
N GLY A 229 12.71 -13.41 -4.42
CA GLY A 229 12.06 -13.68 -3.14
C GLY A 229 12.85 -13.24 -1.90
N ARG A 230 13.97 -12.55 -2.07
CA ARG A 230 14.82 -12.04 -0.98
C ARG A 230 14.80 -10.53 -0.93
N LEU A 231 14.87 -9.99 0.27
CA LEU A 231 15.20 -8.58 0.49
C LEU A 231 16.72 -8.44 0.34
N ILE A 232 17.15 -7.66 -0.65
CA ILE A 232 18.57 -7.46 -0.94
C ILE A 232 19.09 -6.25 -0.16
N GLU A 233 18.35 -5.14 -0.20
CA GLU A 233 18.73 -3.92 0.49
C GLU A 233 17.49 -3.15 0.96
N TYR A 234 17.59 -2.52 2.12
CA TYR A 234 16.59 -1.61 2.66
C TYR A 234 17.28 -0.41 3.27
N ALA A 235 16.99 0.77 2.77
CA ALA A 235 17.61 2.01 3.21
C ALA A 235 16.68 3.23 3.01
N PRO A 236 17.00 4.40 3.58
CA PRO A 236 16.39 5.66 3.15
C PRO A 236 16.50 5.79 1.63
N THR A 237 15.41 6.22 1.00
CA THR A 237 15.31 6.25 -0.48
C THR A 237 16.45 7.01 -1.13
N GLU A 238 16.80 8.17 -0.59
CA GLU A 238 17.91 8.99 -1.10
C GLU A 238 19.23 8.21 -1.08
N VAL A 239 19.52 7.47 -0.01
CA VAL A 239 20.73 6.66 0.13
C VAL A 239 20.74 5.52 -0.87
N LEU A 240 19.65 4.74 -0.94
CA LEU A 240 19.56 3.59 -1.83
C LEU A 240 19.74 3.96 -3.31
N PHE A 241 19.24 5.12 -3.74
CA PHE A 241 19.35 5.56 -5.15
C PHE A 241 20.64 6.32 -5.47
N SER A 242 21.33 6.90 -4.47
CA SER A 242 22.58 7.66 -4.70
C SER A 242 23.84 6.85 -4.39
N SER A 243 23.80 6.00 -3.37
CA SER A 243 24.95 5.24 -2.87
C SER A 243 24.51 3.90 -2.27
N PRO A 244 23.98 2.98 -3.10
CA PRO A 244 23.58 1.66 -2.61
C PRO A 244 24.76 0.88 -2.04
N SER A 245 24.49 0.12 -0.99
CA SER A 245 25.53 -0.72 -0.33
C SER A 245 25.71 -2.07 -1.06
N GLU A 246 24.66 -2.52 -1.75
CA GLU A 246 24.64 -3.79 -2.45
C GLU A 246 24.86 -3.62 -3.95
N LYS A 247 25.85 -4.34 -4.50
CA LYS A 247 26.16 -4.29 -5.95
C LYS A 247 24.94 -4.61 -6.82
N ARG A 248 24.11 -5.56 -6.39
CA ARG A 248 22.87 -5.91 -7.12
C ARG A 248 21.88 -4.77 -7.17
N THR A 249 21.79 -3.97 -6.11
CA THR A 249 20.96 -2.76 -6.09
C THR A 249 21.50 -1.76 -7.11
N GLU A 250 22.81 -1.51 -7.12
CA GLU A 250 23.46 -0.60 -8.08
C GLU A 250 23.20 -1.05 -9.53
N GLU A 251 23.38 -2.33 -9.83
CA GLU A 251 23.12 -2.89 -11.17
C GLU A 251 21.66 -2.71 -11.57
N TYR A 252 20.71 -2.89 -10.64
CA TYR A 252 19.29 -2.73 -10.92
C TYR A 252 18.90 -1.27 -11.20
N ILE A 253 19.31 -0.33 -10.34
CA ILE A 253 18.95 1.10 -10.50
C ILE A 253 19.65 1.76 -11.70
N THR A 254 20.83 1.25 -12.12
CA THR A 254 21.56 1.76 -13.29
C THR A 254 21.13 1.08 -14.60
N GLY A 255 20.17 0.15 -14.56
CA GLY A 255 19.71 -0.58 -15.75
C GLY A 255 20.72 -1.59 -16.30
N ARG A 256 21.76 -1.95 -15.55
CA ARG A 256 22.79 -2.95 -15.92
C ARG A 256 22.47 -4.34 -15.40
N PHE A 257 21.23 -4.54 -14.99
CA PHE A 257 20.74 -5.76 -14.40
C PHE A 257 20.36 -6.76 -15.50
N GLY A 258 21.11 -7.85 -15.61
CA GLY A 258 20.93 -8.90 -16.61
C GLY A 258 21.70 -10.16 -16.28
#